data_d010ca2638c5530cc28467fd8d128bc0
#
_entry.id   d010ca2638c5530cc28467fd8d128bc0
#
_cell.length_a   1.000
_cell.length_b   1.000
_cell.length_c   1.000
_cell.angle_alpha   90.00
_cell.angle_beta   90.00
_cell.angle_gamma   90.00
#
_symmetry.space_group_name_H-M   'P 1'
#
loop_
_entity.id
_entity.type
_entity.pdbx_description
1 polymer ?
#
loop_
_entity_poly.entity_id
_entity_poly.type
_entity_poly.pdbx_seq_one_letter_code
_entity_poly.pdbx_strand_id
1 'polypeptide(L)'
;MEERFGSVRTRRAFIVASALAVMIGAAAAPALSAEKLKVAAIFSTPIEEPWVNQIHVALQRAEKELGIDYKWAENVQSADYQRVLRQFARDGYKLITGDAFAAEDVARRVAKEFPDVAFVFGSGQGPAEPNFSVYDNWIHEPAYLSGVIAGKMTKSNVVGSVAAMDIPEVDRLVNAFCSGAKDVNPKVTCKVTFIGSFFDPPKAKEAALAEIGAGVDAIYAERFGVIEAAKEKGIIAFSNMSDQSSLAPDTVVTGPVWDMWPTIQAAIKQVQAGVYTAQDFGSFSLMAKGGASLAPLHDWDKKLPADVKDAVLAKQKDIVEGNFRVNVDESTPKSE
;
A
#
# COMPACT_ATOMS: atom_id res chain seq x y z
N MET A 1 18.77 -32.51 91.92
CA MET A 1 19.66 -31.63 92.71
C MET A 1 19.53 -30.26 92.04
N GLU A 2 18.65 -29.55 92.62
CA GLU A 2 18.82 -28.25 93.34
C GLU A 2 19.33 -27.14 92.43
N GLU A 3 18.45 -26.23 92.24
CA GLU A 3 18.15 -24.94 92.89
C GLU A 3 19.10 -23.84 92.37
N ARG A 4 18.77 -22.60 92.09
CA ARG A 4 17.82 -21.66 92.79
C ARG A 4 17.64 -20.39 91.95
N PHE A 5 16.48 -19.83 91.99
CA PHE A 5 15.99 -18.48 92.00
C PHE A 5 17.00 -17.29 91.87
N GLY A 6 16.59 -16.29 91.15
CA GLY A 6 17.09 -14.91 91.20
C GLY A 6 16.26 -13.93 90.39
N SER A 7 15.18 -13.40 90.98
CA SER A 7 14.36 -12.27 90.49
C SER A 7 15.10 -10.93 90.73
N VAL A 8 15.07 -10.01 89.79
CA VAL A 8 15.13 -8.55 90.10
C VAL A 8 14.57 -7.70 88.93
N ARG A 9 13.41 -7.15 89.19
CA ARG A 9 12.88 -5.79 88.95
C ARG A 9 13.22 -5.01 87.71
N THR A 10 12.18 -4.86 86.85
CA THR A 10 11.68 -3.66 86.18
C THR A 10 12.45 -2.34 86.37
N ARG A 11 12.86 -1.77 85.21
CA ARG A 11 12.84 -0.32 84.97
C ARG A 11 12.27 -0.06 83.60
N ARG A 12 11.11 0.58 83.52
CA ARG A 12 10.51 1.15 82.36
C ARG A 12 11.29 2.40 81.98
N ALA A 13 11.89 2.43 80.81
CA ALA A 13 12.34 3.64 80.16
C ALA A 13 11.46 3.94 78.95
N PHE A 14 10.72 5.04 79.03
CA PHE A 14 9.97 5.60 77.95
C PHE A 14 10.96 6.20 76.93
N ILE A 15 11.04 5.65 75.75
CA ILE A 15 11.72 6.31 74.61
C ILE A 15 10.59 6.91 73.74
N VAL A 16 10.49 8.22 73.73
CA VAL A 16 9.67 9.00 72.84
C VAL A 16 10.38 8.97 71.47
N ALA A 17 9.86 8.19 70.57
CA ALA A 17 10.32 8.21 69.19
C ALA A 17 9.59 9.32 68.45
N SER A 18 10.27 10.43 68.18
CA SER A 18 9.83 11.50 67.31
C SER A 18 9.87 11.00 65.85
N ALA A 19 8.74 10.67 65.26
CA ALA A 19 8.62 10.37 63.84
C ALA A 19 8.73 11.67 63.01
N LEU A 20 9.87 11.90 62.42
CA LEU A 20 10.07 12.95 61.44
C LEU A 20 9.54 12.46 60.09
N ALA A 21 8.32 12.88 59.74
CA ALA A 21 7.70 12.59 58.43
C ALA A 21 8.41 13.47 57.37
N VAL A 22 9.38 12.86 56.63
CA VAL A 22 9.90 13.45 55.40
C VAL A 22 8.88 13.32 54.31
N MET A 23 8.12 14.38 54.05
CA MET A 23 7.31 14.50 52.83
C MET A 23 8.25 14.68 51.65
N ILE A 24 8.53 13.58 50.91
CA ILE A 24 9.15 13.64 49.61
C ILE A 24 8.04 14.11 48.68
N GLY A 25 8.02 15.41 48.39
CA GLY A 25 7.22 15.97 47.31
C GLY A 25 7.74 15.42 45.98
N ALA A 26 7.04 14.42 45.42
CA ALA A 26 7.24 14.03 44.06
C ALA A 26 6.80 15.20 43.18
N ALA A 27 7.76 16.06 42.81
CA ALA A 27 7.57 17.00 41.72
C ALA A 27 7.28 16.15 40.47
N ALA A 28 6.02 16.12 40.04
CA ALA A 28 5.66 15.60 38.73
C ALA A 28 6.42 16.45 37.71
N ALA A 29 7.52 15.91 37.17
CA ALA A 29 8.15 16.51 36.01
C ALA A 29 7.06 16.64 34.93
N PRO A 30 6.92 17.80 34.27
CA PRO A 30 6.01 17.91 33.14
C PRO A 30 6.43 16.83 32.15
N ALA A 31 5.50 15.94 31.81
CA ALA A 31 5.71 15.02 30.69
C ALA A 31 5.97 15.92 29.48
N LEU A 32 7.23 16.01 29.06
CA LEU A 32 7.56 16.57 27.75
C LEU A 32 6.77 15.75 26.76
N SER A 33 5.73 16.36 26.16
CA SER A 33 5.06 15.77 25.02
C SER A 33 6.17 15.47 24.01
N ALA A 34 6.44 14.19 23.78
CA ALA A 34 7.42 13.80 22.78
C ALA A 34 7.02 14.48 21.47
N GLU A 35 7.96 15.21 20.88
CA GLU A 35 7.72 15.87 19.59
C GLU A 35 7.25 14.82 18.56
N LYS A 36 6.15 15.10 17.88
CA LYS A 36 5.61 14.16 16.89
C LYS A 36 6.62 13.95 15.77
N LEU A 37 6.78 12.72 15.33
CA LEU A 37 7.59 12.42 14.17
C LEU A 37 7.03 13.12 12.95
N LYS A 38 7.81 13.98 12.31
CA LYS A 38 7.45 14.66 11.07
C LYS A 38 7.68 13.75 9.87
N VAL A 39 6.62 13.51 9.10
CA VAL A 39 6.63 12.68 7.90
C VAL A 39 6.10 13.49 6.72
N ALA A 40 6.82 13.50 5.61
CA ALA A 40 6.39 14.19 4.40
C ALA A 40 6.18 13.24 3.23
N ALA A 41 5.28 13.61 2.32
CA ALA A 41 5.16 12.95 1.02
C ALA A 41 5.28 13.97 -0.13
N ILE A 42 5.84 13.52 -1.25
CA ILE A 42 5.97 14.31 -2.47
C ILE A 42 5.48 13.48 -3.66
N PHE A 43 4.56 14.04 -4.44
CA PHE A 43 3.90 13.38 -5.54
C PHE A 43 3.97 14.22 -6.81
N SER A 44 4.20 13.58 -7.95
CA SER A 44 4.21 14.22 -9.27
C SER A 44 2.81 14.41 -9.86
N THR A 45 1.82 13.66 -9.36
CA THR A 45 0.41 13.69 -9.75
C THR A 45 -0.46 14.21 -8.60
N PRO A 46 -1.77 14.48 -8.84
CA PRO A 46 -2.69 14.78 -7.76
C PRO A 46 -2.94 13.56 -6.87
N ILE A 47 -3.33 13.79 -5.60
CA ILE A 47 -3.59 12.73 -4.61
C ILE A 47 -4.79 11.83 -4.96
N GLU A 48 -5.61 12.21 -5.93
CA GLU A 48 -6.71 11.40 -6.47
C GLU A 48 -6.22 10.31 -7.43
N GLU A 49 -4.99 10.40 -7.94
CA GLU A 49 -4.41 9.35 -8.76
C GLU A 49 -4.33 8.05 -7.95
N PRO A 50 -4.78 6.89 -8.48
CA PRO A 50 -4.98 5.67 -7.68
C PRO A 50 -3.75 5.20 -6.92
N TRP A 51 -2.57 5.24 -7.52
CA TRP A 51 -1.31 4.79 -6.89
C TRP A 51 -0.90 5.72 -5.74
N VAL A 52 -0.88 7.02 -6.00
CA VAL A 52 -0.56 8.07 -5.02
C VAL A 52 -1.56 8.08 -3.87
N ASN A 53 -2.84 7.85 -4.17
CA ASN A 53 -3.92 7.83 -3.18
C ASN A 53 -3.67 6.79 -2.08
N GLN A 54 -3.18 5.58 -2.43
CA GLN A 54 -2.92 4.54 -1.43
C GLN A 54 -1.85 4.95 -0.42
N ILE A 55 -0.81 5.66 -0.88
CA ILE A 55 0.24 6.18 0.01
C ILE A 55 -0.34 7.27 0.90
N HIS A 56 -1.08 8.21 0.30
CA HIS A 56 -1.69 9.33 1.03
C HIS A 56 -2.65 8.84 2.13
N VAL A 57 -3.54 7.90 1.82
CA VAL A 57 -4.48 7.31 2.78
C VAL A 57 -3.76 6.57 3.91
N ALA A 58 -2.70 5.81 3.60
CA ALA A 58 -1.89 5.14 4.62
C ALA A 58 -1.18 6.13 5.55
N LEU A 59 -0.69 7.26 5.03
CA LEU A 59 -0.08 8.32 5.84
C LEU A 59 -1.10 9.09 6.69
N GLN A 60 -2.30 9.35 6.17
CA GLN A 60 -3.40 9.89 6.98
C GLN A 60 -3.80 8.94 8.11
N ARG A 61 -3.78 7.62 7.85
CA ARG A 61 -4.00 6.62 8.88
C ARG A 61 -2.87 6.64 9.92
N ALA A 62 -1.62 6.78 9.50
CA ALA A 62 -0.47 6.89 10.40
C ALA A 62 -0.55 8.14 11.28
N GLU A 63 -1.04 9.27 10.77
CA GLU A 63 -1.26 10.48 11.55
C GLU A 63 -2.24 10.23 12.71
N LYS A 64 -3.32 9.48 12.45
CA LYS A 64 -4.35 9.14 13.46
C LYS A 64 -3.88 8.06 14.44
N GLU A 65 -3.24 6.99 13.94
CA GLU A 65 -2.95 5.79 14.74
C GLU A 65 -1.55 5.81 15.37
N LEU A 66 -0.56 6.46 14.73
CA LEU A 66 0.82 6.52 15.20
C LEU A 66 1.24 7.90 15.70
N GLY A 67 0.35 8.89 15.58
CA GLY A 67 0.55 10.24 16.11
C GLY A 67 1.66 11.02 15.41
N ILE A 68 1.92 10.78 14.14
CA ILE A 68 2.88 11.55 13.33
C ILE A 68 2.32 12.94 12.98
N ASP A 69 3.21 13.86 12.53
CA ASP A 69 2.84 15.12 11.86
C ASP A 69 3.06 14.93 10.36
N TYR A 70 1.98 14.78 9.61
CA TYR A 70 2.01 14.47 8.18
C TYR A 70 1.73 15.69 7.31
N LYS A 71 2.59 15.92 6.31
CA LYS A 71 2.38 16.89 5.23
C LYS A 71 2.71 16.33 3.88
N TRP A 72 2.13 16.89 2.82
CA TRP A 72 2.43 16.49 1.45
C TRP A 72 2.52 17.68 0.50
N ALA A 73 3.15 17.44 -0.63
CA ALA A 73 3.12 18.28 -1.81
C ALA A 73 2.75 17.42 -3.01
N GLU A 74 1.79 17.86 -3.80
CA GLU A 74 1.31 17.16 -4.98
C GLU A 74 1.48 18.01 -6.25
N ASN A 75 1.35 17.38 -7.43
CA ASN A 75 1.58 18.04 -8.71
C ASN A 75 2.98 18.69 -8.84
N VAL A 76 3.97 18.12 -8.13
CA VAL A 76 5.34 18.64 -8.13
C VAL A 76 6.05 18.20 -9.40
N GLN A 77 6.35 19.16 -10.26
CA GLN A 77 7.07 18.89 -11.50
C GLN A 77 8.54 18.53 -11.24
N SER A 78 9.16 17.74 -12.15
CA SER A 78 10.53 17.26 -12.01
C SER A 78 11.54 18.38 -11.72
N ALA A 79 11.36 19.58 -12.28
CA ALA A 79 12.22 20.74 -12.05
C ALA A 79 12.20 21.25 -10.60
N ASP A 80 11.05 21.12 -9.93
CA ASP A 80 10.86 21.57 -8.54
C ASP A 80 11.10 20.46 -7.50
N TYR A 81 11.13 19.21 -7.92
CA TYR A 81 11.17 18.05 -7.05
C TYR A 81 12.35 18.10 -6.07
N GLN A 82 13.54 18.42 -6.57
CA GLN A 82 14.74 18.57 -5.74
C GLN A 82 14.61 19.66 -4.67
N ARG A 83 14.02 20.79 -5.03
CA ARG A 83 13.82 21.93 -4.12
C ARG A 83 12.86 21.55 -3.00
N VAL A 84 11.75 20.89 -3.33
CA VAL A 84 10.73 20.47 -2.36
C VAL A 84 11.29 19.39 -1.41
N LEU A 85 12.00 18.39 -1.93
CA LEU A 85 12.66 17.38 -1.09
C LEU A 85 13.63 18.00 -0.07
N ARG A 86 14.53 18.88 -0.54
CA ARG A 86 15.46 19.58 0.37
C ARG A 86 14.73 20.45 1.40
N GLN A 87 13.62 21.07 1.01
CA GLN A 87 12.82 21.87 1.93
C GLN A 87 12.26 20.99 3.05
N PHE A 88 11.62 19.88 2.75
CA PHE A 88 11.13 18.95 3.77
C PHE A 88 12.27 18.47 4.70
N ALA A 89 13.41 18.06 4.14
CA ALA A 89 14.53 17.60 4.96
C ALA A 89 15.07 18.70 5.90
N ARG A 90 15.19 19.95 5.43
CA ARG A 90 15.61 21.11 6.24
C ARG A 90 14.59 21.52 7.29
N ASP A 91 13.29 21.34 7.03
CA ASP A 91 12.20 21.61 7.97
C ASP A 91 12.07 20.55 9.07
N GLY A 92 12.99 19.57 9.07
CA GLY A 92 13.11 18.57 10.12
C GLY A 92 12.23 17.35 9.95
N TYR A 93 11.71 17.10 8.74
CA TYR A 93 11.03 15.85 8.45
C TYR A 93 12.03 14.69 8.50
N LYS A 94 11.68 13.63 9.23
CA LYS A 94 12.57 12.49 9.49
C LYS A 94 12.28 11.29 8.59
N LEU A 95 11.12 11.27 7.95
CA LEU A 95 10.76 10.34 6.89
C LEU A 95 10.15 11.13 5.74
N ILE A 96 10.66 10.92 4.53
CA ILE A 96 10.12 11.49 3.30
C ILE A 96 9.82 10.34 2.35
N THR A 97 8.60 10.30 1.84
CA THR A 97 8.15 9.28 0.89
C THR A 97 7.60 9.92 -0.38
N GLY A 98 7.39 9.12 -1.41
CA GLY A 98 6.80 9.59 -2.66
C GLY A 98 7.04 8.66 -3.82
N ASP A 99 6.87 9.20 -5.00
CA ASP A 99 7.01 8.58 -6.28
C ASP A 99 8.41 8.86 -6.84
N ALA A 100 9.21 7.80 -7.06
CA ALA A 100 10.55 7.92 -7.63
C ALA A 100 10.55 7.98 -9.17
N PHE A 101 9.50 7.51 -9.82
CA PHE A 101 9.45 7.35 -11.27
C PHE A 101 9.86 8.63 -12.03
N ALA A 102 9.35 9.78 -11.58
CA ALA A 102 9.62 11.06 -12.23
C ALA A 102 10.98 11.70 -11.86
N ALA A 103 11.62 11.27 -10.77
CA ALA A 103 12.74 12.01 -10.19
C ALA A 103 13.69 11.16 -9.30
N GLU A 104 13.86 9.87 -9.60
CA GLU A 104 14.65 8.96 -8.75
C GLU A 104 16.08 9.43 -8.50
N ASP A 105 16.81 9.83 -9.57
CA ASP A 105 18.17 10.35 -9.43
C ASP A 105 18.25 11.58 -8.53
N VAL A 106 17.21 12.42 -8.58
CA VAL A 106 17.11 13.61 -7.73
C VAL A 106 16.88 13.21 -6.28
N ALA A 107 15.95 12.27 -6.03
CA ALA A 107 15.64 11.79 -4.68
C ALA A 107 16.88 11.12 -4.05
N ARG A 108 17.59 10.28 -4.80
CA ARG A 108 18.83 9.62 -4.35
C ARG A 108 19.96 10.61 -4.04
N ARG A 109 20.10 11.69 -4.83
CA ARG A 109 21.09 12.74 -4.53
C ARG A 109 20.75 13.48 -3.25
N VAL A 110 19.47 13.86 -3.06
CA VAL A 110 19.04 14.55 -1.85
C VAL A 110 19.17 13.64 -0.63
N ALA A 111 18.86 12.34 -0.73
CA ALA A 111 19.03 11.38 0.37
C ALA A 111 20.47 11.35 0.88
N LYS A 112 21.46 11.41 0.00
CA LYS A 112 22.89 11.48 0.39
C LYS A 112 23.27 12.77 1.11
N GLU A 113 22.56 13.88 0.85
CA GLU A 113 22.78 15.16 1.53
C GLU A 113 22.22 15.16 2.97
N PHE A 114 21.24 14.28 3.25
CA PHE A 114 20.54 14.20 4.54
C PHE A 114 20.54 12.76 5.09
N PRO A 115 21.71 12.22 5.51
CA PRO A 115 21.83 10.81 5.92
C PRO A 115 20.98 10.43 7.13
N ASP A 116 20.57 11.41 7.96
CA ASP A 116 19.73 11.23 9.15
C ASP A 116 18.21 11.29 8.85
N VAL A 117 17.84 11.39 7.58
CA VAL A 117 16.44 11.38 7.10
C VAL A 117 16.19 10.09 6.34
N ALA A 118 15.12 9.38 6.68
CA ALA A 118 14.66 8.20 5.94
C ALA A 118 13.97 8.62 4.65
N PHE A 119 14.42 8.07 3.52
CA PHE A 119 13.77 8.23 2.22
C PHE A 119 13.18 6.88 1.81
N VAL A 120 11.87 6.84 1.54
CA VAL A 120 11.13 5.61 1.21
C VAL A 120 10.32 5.87 -0.05
N PHE A 121 10.80 5.44 -1.22
CA PHE A 121 10.24 5.85 -2.50
C PHE A 121 9.72 4.67 -3.32
N GLY A 122 8.57 4.88 -3.95
CA GLY A 122 7.96 3.89 -4.83
C GLY A 122 8.53 3.87 -6.23
N SER A 123 8.41 2.74 -6.90
CA SER A 123 8.88 2.49 -8.29
C SER A 123 10.38 2.74 -8.49
N GLY A 124 11.18 2.56 -7.45
CA GLY A 124 12.63 2.77 -7.50
C GLY A 124 13.40 1.51 -7.89
N GLN A 125 14.60 1.68 -8.46
CA GLN A 125 15.47 0.59 -8.94
C GLN A 125 16.05 -0.31 -7.83
N GLY A 126 15.86 0.02 -6.57
CA GLY A 126 16.35 -0.72 -5.42
C GLY A 126 16.85 0.17 -4.30
N PRO A 127 17.10 -0.37 -3.10
CA PRO A 127 17.58 0.41 -1.96
C PRO A 127 19.00 0.93 -2.17
N ALA A 128 19.35 2.03 -1.50
CA ALA A 128 20.71 2.58 -1.47
C ALA A 128 21.05 3.06 -0.06
N GLU A 129 22.13 2.50 0.49
CA GLU A 129 22.63 2.89 1.80
C GLU A 129 23.04 4.38 1.85
N PRO A 130 22.90 5.01 3.03
CA PRO A 130 22.40 4.44 4.29
C PRO A 130 20.88 4.51 4.47
N ASN A 131 20.14 5.28 3.68
CA ASN A 131 18.83 5.79 4.06
C ASN A 131 17.77 5.83 2.96
N PHE A 132 18.04 5.28 1.78
CA PHE A 132 17.10 5.26 0.67
C PHE A 132 16.51 3.86 0.49
N SER A 133 15.25 3.69 0.86
CA SER A 133 14.46 2.47 0.68
C SER A 133 13.53 2.58 -0.51
N VAL A 134 13.09 1.44 -1.00
CA VAL A 134 12.11 1.36 -2.08
C VAL A 134 10.90 0.51 -1.69
N TYR A 135 9.79 0.72 -2.36
CA TYR A 135 8.60 -0.12 -2.35
C TYR A 135 7.96 -0.13 -3.74
N ASP A 136 7.03 -1.04 -3.95
CA ASP A 136 6.26 -1.09 -5.20
C ASP A 136 4.92 -1.80 -4.99
N ASN A 137 3.98 -1.64 -5.93
CA ASN A 137 2.66 -2.23 -5.93
C ASN A 137 2.69 -3.67 -6.47
N TRP A 138 3.23 -4.61 -5.70
CA TRP A 138 3.22 -6.03 -6.05
C TRP A 138 1.82 -6.64 -5.88
N ILE A 139 0.82 -6.07 -6.58
CA ILE A 139 -0.58 -6.50 -6.54
C ILE A 139 -0.98 -7.41 -7.72
N HIS A 140 0.00 -8.04 -8.34
CA HIS A 140 -0.21 -9.02 -9.41
C HIS A 140 -1.02 -10.25 -8.94
N GLU A 141 -0.93 -10.62 -7.66
CA GLU A 141 -1.71 -11.73 -7.08
C GLU A 141 -3.23 -11.49 -7.18
N PRO A 142 -3.80 -10.39 -6.65
CA PRO A 142 -5.22 -10.11 -6.84
C PRO A 142 -5.57 -9.70 -8.28
N ALA A 143 -4.63 -9.21 -9.10
CA ALA A 143 -4.86 -9.01 -10.54
C ALA A 143 -5.09 -10.34 -11.26
N TYR A 144 -4.28 -11.36 -10.95
CA TYR A 144 -4.49 -12.74 -11.43
C TYR A 144 -5.87 -13.30 -11.00
N LEU A 145 -6.26 -13.11 -9.74
CA LEU A 145 -7.57 -13.54 -9.25
C LEU A 145 -8.73 -12.83 -9.95
N SER A 146 -8.57 -11.54 -10.27
CA SER A 146 -9.53 -10.79 -11.10
C SER A 146 -9.62 -11.40 -12.50
N GLY A 147 -8.48 -11.80 -13.07
CA GLY A 147 -8.42 -12.53 -14.33
C GLY A 147 -9.15 -13.88 -14.29
N VAL A 148 -9.00 -14.65 -13.20
CA VAL A 148 -9.77 -15.90 -13.00
C VAL A 148 -11.28 -15.67 -13.07
N ILE A 149 -11.77 -14.59 -12.44
CA ILE A 149 -13.19 -14.23 -12.55
C ILE A 149 -13.54 -13.86 -14.00
N ALA A 150 -12.74 -13.00 -14.64
CA ALA A 150 -12.95 -12.56 -16.01
C ALA A 150 -13.02 -13.75 -16.98
N GLY A 151 -12.07 -14.69 -16.90
CA GLY A 151 -12.01 -15.87 -17.76
C GLY A 151 -13.21 -16.81 -17.62
N LYS A 152 -13.78 -16.92 -16.40
CA LYS A 152 -15.00 -17.69 -16.15
C LYS A 152 -16.27 -16.95 -16.55
N MET A 153 -16.26 -15.61 -16.54
CA MET A 153 -17.46 -14.78 -16.79
C MET A 153 -17.58 -14.30 -18.24
N THR A 154 -16.49 -14.20 -18.98
CA THR A 154 -16.51 -13.77 -20.39
C THR A 154 -17.37 -14.71 -21.25
N LYS A 155 -18.12 -14.12 -22.16
CA LYS A 155 -18.95 -14.83 -23.16
C LYS A 155 -18.30 -14.78 -24.55
N SER A 156 -17.56 -13.71 -24.82
CA SER A 156 -16.84 -13.52 -26.09
C SER A 156 -15.52 -14.28 -26.16
N ASN A 157 -14.98 -14.70 -25.00
CA ASN A 157 -13.60 -15.14 -24.80
C ASN A 157 -12.56 -14.05 -25.12
N VAL A 158 -12.94 -12.78 -25.06
CA VAL A 158 -12.04 -11.65 -25.25
C VAL A 158 -12.06 -10.79 -23.99
N VAL A 159 -10.93 -10.74 -23.28
CA VAL A 159 -10.76 -9.86 -22.13
C VAL A 159 -9.85 -8.70 -22.49
N GLY A 160 -10.04 -7.55 -21.83
CA GLY A 160 -9.29 -6.34 -22.13
C GLY A 160 -8.54 -5.79 -20.93
N SER A 161 -7.54 -4.96 -21.21
CA SER A 161 -6.83 -4.18 -20.20
C SER A 161 -6.40 -2.83 -20.76
N VAL A 162 -6.90 -1.74 -20.18
CA VAL A 162 -6.41 -0.41 -20.53
C VAL A 162 -5.50 0.08 -19.41
N ALA A 163 -4.25 0.30 -19.77
CA ALA A 163 -3.15 0.54 -18.85
C ALA A 163 -2.39 1.84 -19.15
N ALA A 164 -1.60 2.31 -18.16
CA ALA A 164 -0.89 3.57 -18.25
C ALA A 164 0.22 3.55 -19.28
N MET A 165 1.28 2.83 -19.01
CA MET A 165 2.53 2.82 -19.75
C MET A 165 3.09 1.41 -19.80
N ASP A 166 3.82 1.10 -20.88
CA ASP A 166 4.60 -0.13 -21.03
C ASP A 166 5.86 -0.03 -20.15
N ILE A 167 5.71 -0.46 -18.91
CA ILE A 167 6.77 -0.51 -17.89
C ILE A 167 6.56 -1.72 -16.97
N PRO A 168 7.63 -2.29 -16.38
CA PRO A 168 7.57 -3.51 -15.57
C PRO A 168 6.48 -3.52 -14.51
N GLU A 169 6.29 -2.41 -13.80
CA GLU A 169 5.29 -2.23 -12.77
C GLU A 169 3.84 -2.43 -13.25
N VAL A 170 3.53 -1.92 -14.44
CA VAL A 170 2.20 -2.03 -15.05
C VAL A 170 2.04 -3.37 -15.78
N ASP A 171 3.09 -3.80 -16.48
CA ASP A 171 3.08 -5.01 -17.31
C ASP A 171 2.79 -6.26 -16.49
N ARG A 172 3.40 -6.40 -15.30
CA ARG A 172 3.14 -7.54 -14.42
C ARG A 172 1.68 -7.65 -13.97
N LEU A 173 0.95 -6.53 -13.86
CA LEU A 173 -0.47 -6.54 -13.47
C LEU A 173 -1.35 -7.00 -14.64
N VAL A 174 -1.10 -6.45 -15.84
CA VAL A 174 -1.80 -6.80 -17.07
C VAL A 174 -1.56 -8.26 -17.44
N ASN A 175 -0.30 -8.72 -17.37
CA ASN A 175 0.08 -10.09 -17.63
C ASN A 175 -0.55 -11.06 -16.62
N ALA A 176 -0.58 -10.70 -15.33
CA ALA A 176 -1.22 -11.53 -14.30
C ALA A 176 -2.74 -11.65 -14.53
N PHE A 177 -3.42 -10.55 -14.87
CA PHE A 177 -4.85 -10.59 -15.22
C PHE A 177 -5.12 -11.51 -16.40
N CYS A 178 -4.37 -11.36 -17.48
CA CYS A 178 -4.49 -12.19 -18.67
C CYS A 178 -4.19 -13.68 -18.36
N SER A 179 -3.12 -13.95 -17.61
CA SER A 179 -2.75 -15.30 -17.18
C SER A 179 -3.86 -15.96 -16.38
N GLY A 180 -4.41 -15.24 -15.39
CA GLY A 180 -5.54 -15.75 -14.59
C GLY A 180 -6.78 -16.10 -15.44
N ALA A 181 -7.09 -15.29 -16.46
CA ALA A 181 -8.20 -15.58 -17.37
C ALA A 181 -7.93 -16.81 -18.22
N LYS A 182 -6.72 -16.95 -18.76
CA LYS A 182 -6.32 -18.10 -19.60
C LYS A 182 -6.22 -19.42 -18.81
N ASP A 183 -5.81 -19.38 -17.56
CA ASP A 183 -5.69 -20.57 -16.71
C ASP A 183 -7.03 -21.30 -16.50
N VAL A 184 -8.13 -20.55 -16.50
CA VAL A 184 -9.47 -21.11 -16.31
C VAL A 184 -10.28 -21.22 -17.63
N ASN A 185 -9.86 -20.51 -18.65
CA ASN A 185 -10.46 -20.55 -19.99
C ASN A 185 -9.38 -20.40 -21.07
N PRO A 186 -8.82 -21.52 -21.56
CA PRO A 186 -7.76 -21.50 -22.58
C PRO A 186 -8.15 -20.88 -23.93
N LYS A 187 -9.44 -20.54 -24.15
CA LYS A 187 -9.90 -19.86 -25.36
C LYS A 187 -9.81 -18.35 -25.27
N VAL A 188 -9.48 -17.83 -24.08
CA VAL A 188 -9.38 -16.39 -23.87
C VAL A 188 -8.23 -15.80 -24.70
N THR A 189 -8.52 -14.72 -25.39
CA THR A 189 -7.55 -13.79 -25.97
C THR A 189 -7.56 -12.48 -25.17
N CYS A 190 -6.42 -11.80 -25.11
CA CYS A 190 -6.27 -10.58 -24.34
C CYS A 190 -6.04 -9.39 -25.28
N LYS A 191 -6.79 -8.31 -25.06
CA LYS A 191 -6.52 -7.01 -25.67
C LYS A 191 -5.84 -6.12 -24.64
N VAL A 192 -4.84 -5.36 -25.09
CA VAL A 192 -4.10 -4.46 -24.20
C VAL A 192 -3.85 -3.14 -24.94
N THR A 193 -4.19 -2.04 -24.27
CA THR A 193 -3.94 -0.69 -24.77
C THR A 193 -3.25 0.15 -23.71
N PHE A 194 -2.05 0.64 -24.02
CA PHE A 194 -1.34 1.62 -23.20
C PHE A 194 -1.69 3.03 -23.64
N ILE A 195 -2.11 3.88 -22.68
CA ILE A 195 -2.51 5.26 -23.00
C ILE A 195 -1.34 6.26 -22.96
N GLY A 196 -0.16 5.86 -22.47
CA GLY A 196 1.03 6.71 -22.37
C GLY A 196 0.92 7.80 -21.30
N SER A 197 0.03 7.63 -20.30
CA SER A 197 -0.17 8.57 -19.20
C SER A 197 -0.65 7.84 -17.95
N PHE A 198 -0.18 8.27 -16.77
CA PHE A 198 -0.71 7.76 -15.50
C PHE A 198 -2.05 8.38 -15.11
N PHE A 199 -2.38 9.59 -15.63
CA PHE A 199 -3.63 10.26 -15.32
C PHE A 199 -4.19 11.00 -16.53
N ASP A 200 -4.98 10.28 -17.32
CA ASP A 200 -5.74 10.81 -18.47
C ASP A 200 -7.05 10.01 -18.65
N PRO A 201 -8.07 10.25 -17.78
CA PRO A 201 -9.31 9.50 -17.82
C PRO A 201 -10.07 9.57 -19.18
N PRO A 202 -10.11 10.71 -19.90
CA PRO A 202 -10.74 10.75 -21.22
C PRO A 202 -10.08 9.81 -22.22
N LYS A 203 -8.75 9.77 -22.27
CA LYS A 203 -7.99 8.89 -23.18
C LYS A 203 -8.16 7.42 -22.81
N ALA A 204 -8.18 7.09 -21.52
CA ALA A 204 -8.45 5.74 -21.04
C ALA A 204 -9.86 5.27 -21.40
N LYS A 205 -10.85 6.14 -21.28
CA LYS A 205 -12.23 5.84 -21.71
C LYS A 205 -12.31 5.56 -23.21
N GLU A 206 -11.65 6.38 -24.03
CA GLU A 206 -11.61 6.17 -25.48
C GLU A 206 -10.95 4.83 -25.85
N ALA A 207 -9.82 4.50 -25.25
CA ALA A 207 -9.14 3.21 -25.43
C ALA A 207 -10.05 2.02 -25.03
N ALA A 208 -10.73 2.12 -23.89
CA ALA A 208 -11.65 1.09 -23.44
C ALA A 208 -12.84 0.90 -24.39
N LEU A 209 -13.41 1.99 -24.92
CA LEU A 209 -14.48 1.91 -25.91
C LEU A 209 -14.01 1.23 -27.21
N ALA A 210 -12.76 1.45 -27.61
CA ALA A 210 -12.17 0.78 -28.78
C ALA A 210 -12.00 -0.73 -28.53
N GLU A 211 -11.48 -1.14 -27.36
CA GLU A 211 -11.35 -2.56 -27.02
C GLU A 211 -12.72 -3.26 -26.92
N ILE A 212 -13.72 -2.60 -26.32
CA ILE A 212 -15.09 -3.13 -26.25
C ILE A 212 -15.68 -3.28 -27.65
N GLY A 213 -15.43 -2.31 -28.54
CA GLY A 213 -15.78 -2.39 -29.96
C GLY A 213 -15.09 -3.54 -30.70
N ALA A 214 -13.94 -3.99 -30.23
CA ALA A 214 -13.20 -5.16 -30.73
C ALA A 214 -13.61 -6.48 -30.07
N GLY A 215 -14.68 -6.49 -29.26
CA GLY A 215 -15.28 -7.70 -28.68
C GLY A 215 -14.95 -7.98 -27.22
N VAL A 216 -14.25 -7.08 -26.52
CA VAL A 216 -14.01 -7.22 -25.08
C VAL A 216 -15.33 -7.13 -24.31
N ASP A 217 -15.60 -8.10 -23.44
CA ASP A 217 -16.78 -8.14 -22.56
C ASP A 217 -16.44 -8.23 -21.05
N ALA A 218 -15.15 -8.29 -20.73
CA ALA A 218 -14.61 -8.21 -19.37
C ALA A 218 -13.30 -7.41 -19.42
N ILE A 219 -13.21 -6.31 -18.66
CA ILE A 219 -12.08 -5.38 -18.81
C ILE A 219 -11.42 -5.04 -17.47
N TYR A 220 -10.08 -5.06 -17.43
CA TYR A 220 -9.28 -4.57 -16.31
C TYR A 220 -9.04 -3.07 -16.44
N ALA A 221 -9.59 -2.32 -15.50
CA ALA A 221 -9.51 -0.88 -15.44
C ALA A 221 -8.24 -0.45 -14.67
N GLU A 222 -7.07 -0.68 -15.28
CA GLU A 222 -5.80 -0.27 -14.68
C GLU A 222 -5.75 1.27 -14.52
N ARG A 223 -6.52 2.01 -15.36
CA ARG A 223 -6.65 3.48 -15.29
C ARG A 223 -8.09 3.95 -15.13
N PHE A 224 -8.24 5.15 -14.54
CA PHE A 224 -9.54 5.85 -14.48
C PHE A 224 -10.07 6.16 -15.87
N GLY A 225 -11.38 6.10 -16.04
CA GLY A 225 -12.09 6.28 -17.33
C GLY A 225 -12.57 4.97 -17.93
N VAL A 226 -11.92 3.85 -17.61
CA VAL A 226 -12.27 2.51 -18.17
C VAL A 226 -13.59 2.00 -17.60
N ILE A 227 -13.84 2.20 -16.30
CA ILE A 227 -15.09 1.78 -15.65
C ILE A 227 -16.28 2.50 -16.26
N GLU A 228 -16.14 3.78 -16.59
CA GLU A 228 -17.18 4.58 -17.25
C GLU A 228 -17.51 4.05 -18.64
N ALA A 229 -16.51 3.61 -19.40
CA ALA A 229 -16.73 2.96 -20.70
C ALA A 229 -17.43 1.61 -20.55
N ALA A 230 -17.00 0.79 -19.59
CA ALA A 230 -17.60 -0.50 -19.30
C ALA A 230 -19.08 -0.36 -18.88
N LYS A 231 -19.37 0.62 -18.00
CA LYS A 231 -20.73 0.97 -17.60
C LYS A 231 -21.60 1.38 -18.79
N GLU A 232 -21.06 2.26 -19.65
CA GLU A 232 -21.77 2.74 -20.85
C GLU A 232 -22.15 1.59 -21.80
N LYS A 233 -21.29 0.58 -21.92
CA LYS A 233 -21.48 -0.55 -22.83
C LYS A 233 -22.09 -1.78 -22.16
N GLY A 234 -22.32 -1.76 -20.85
CA GLY A 234 -22.95 -2.86 -20.11
C GLY A 234 -22.10 -4.13 -20.02
N ILE A 235 -20.79 -3.98 -19.99
CA ILE A 235 -19.84 -5.08 -19.75
C ILE A 235 -19.32 -5.06 -18.31
N ILE A 236 -18.67 -6.13 -17.86
CA ILE A 236 -18.06 -6.19 -16.53
C ILE A 236 -16.66 -5.57 -16.51
N ALA A 237 -16.32 -4.94 -15.38
CA ALA A 237 -15.02 -4.34 -15.16
C ALA A 237 -14.40 -4.81 -13.83
N PHE A 238 -13.06 -4.77 -13.78
CA PHE A 238 -12.27 -5.01 -12.59
C PHE A 238 -11.50 -3.73 -12.28
N SER A 239 -11.67 -3.21 -11.07
CA SER A 239 -11.00 -1.98 -10.62
C SER A 239 -9.51 -2.22 -10.35
N ASN A 240 -8.75 -1.15 -10.10
CA ASN A 240 -7.34 -1.21 -9.75
C ASN A 240 -7.01 -0.33 -8.55
N MET A 241 -6.02 -0.74 -7.75
CA MET A 241 -5.47 -0.07 -6.57
C MET A 241 -6.43 0.08 -5.38
N SER A 242 -7.72 0.25 -5.62
CA SER A 242 -8.74 0.49 -4.58
C SER A 242 -10.09 -0.10 -4.96
N ASP A 243 -10.99 -0.20 -3.98
CA ASP A 243 -12.38 -0.51 -4.24
C ASP A 243 -13.06 0.67 -4.95
N GLN A 244 -13.39 0.50 -6.22
CA GLN A 244 -14.07 1.48 -7.07
C GLN A 244 -15.50 1.06 -7.41
N SER A 245 -16.08 0.11 -6.69
CA SER A 245 -17.43 -0.40 -6.91
C SER A 245 -18.49 0.70 -6.89
N SER A 246 -18.30 1.74 -6.08
CA SER A 246 -19.21 2.89 -5.98
C SER A 246 -19.37 3.68 -7.29
N LEU A 247 -18.42 3.64 -8.21
CA LEU A 247 -18.50 4.31 -9.51
C LEU A 247 -19.54 3.65 -10.42
N ALA A 248 -19.65 2.31 -10.34
CA ALA A 248 -20.57 1.53 -11.14
C ALA A 248 -20.87 0.18 -10.48
N PRO A 249 -21.78 0.11 -9.48
CA PRO A 249 -22.00 -1.10 -8.66
C PRO A 249 -22.43 -2.33 -9.46
N ASP A 250 -23.12 -2.11 -10.59
CA ASP A 250 -23.56 -3.20 -11.47
C ASP A 250 -22.51 -3.63 -12.51
N THR A 251 -21.40 -2.90 -12.61
CA THR A 251 -20.34 -3.09 -13.61
C THR A 251 -19.06 -3.60 -12.96
N VAL A 252 -18.64 -3.00 -11.84
CA VAL A 252 -17.41 -3.37 -11.15
C VAL A 252 -17.63 -4.60 -10.30
N VAL A 253 -17.00 -5.71 -10.69
CA VAL A 253 -17.14 -7.00 -9.98
C VAL A 253 -16.30 -7.01 -8.71
N THR A 254 -15.04 -6.68 -8.84
CA THR A 254 -14.00 -6.57 -7.82
C THR A 254 -12.74 -5.95 -8.48
N GLY A 255 -11.60 -6.04 -7.84
CA GLY A 255 -10.31 -5.65 -8.42
C GLY A 255 -9.20 -5.71 -7.40
N PRO A 256 -7.94 -5.61 -7.82
CA PRO A 256 -6.82 -5.47 -6.91
C PRO A 256 -6.95 -4.24 -6.02
N VAL A 257 -6.73 -4.44 -4.73
CA VAL A 257 -6.55 -3.37 -3.74
C VAL A 257 -5.10 -3.40 -3.27
N TRP A 258 -4.45 -2.25 -3.28
CA TRP A 258 -3.15 -2.05 -2.68
C TRP A 258 -3.29 -1.35 -1.34
N ASP A 259 -2.88 -1.99 -0.25
CA ASP A 259 -2.85 -1.39 1.07
C ASP A 259 -1.42 -1.04 1.45
N MET A 260 -1.09 0.24 1.42
CA MET A 260 0.23 0.76 1.81
C MET A 260 0.45 0.79 3.33
N TRP A 261 -0.55 0.44 4.13
CA TRP A 261 -0.42 0.48 5.58
C TRP A 261 0.72 -0.38 6.14
N PRO A 262 0.93 -1.64 5.73
CA PRO A 262 2.04 -2.44 6.23
C PRO A 262 3.40 -1.80 5.98
N THR A 263 3.62 -1.25 4.79
CA THR A 263 4.86 -0.57 4.41
C THR A 263 5.08 0.71 5.22
N ILE A 264 4.10 1.60 5.25
CA ILE A 264 4.17 2.88 5.96
C ILE A 264 4.34 2.67 7.45
N GLN A 265 3.59 1.73 8.04
CA GLN A 265 3.71 1.39 9.46
C GLN A 265 5.12 0.87 9.80
N ALA A 266 5.67 -0.03 8.97
CA ALA A 266 6.99 -0.60 9.19
C ALA A 266 8.08 0.49 9.11
N ALA A 267 8.06 1.34 8.08
CA ALA A 267 9.02 2.42 7.91
C ALA A 267 8.97 3.42 9.08
N ILE A 268 7.78 3.87 9.46
CA ILE A 268 7.59 4.81 10.59
C ILE A 268 8.11 4.21 11.89
N LYS A 269 7.76 2.94 12.21
CA LYS A 269 8.22 2.27 13.43
C LYS A 269 9.73 2.14 13.49
N GLN A 270 10.39 1.84 12.37
CA GLN A 270 11.86 1.76 12.32
C GLN A 270 12.50 3.13 12.56
N VAL A 271 11.95 4.20 11.98
CA VAL A 271 12.45 5.57 12.21
C VAL A 271 12.24 5.99 13.67
N GLN A 272 11.07 5.71 14.26
CA GLN A 272 10.78 6.00 15.68
C GLN A 272 11.71 5.25 16.63
N ALA A 273 12.08 4.02 16.28
CA ALA A 273 13.00 3.19 17.06
C ALA A 273 14.49 3.53 16.82
N GLY A 274 14.81 4.40 15.86
CA GLY A 274 16.20 4.74 15.50
C GLY A 274 16.98 3.59 14.84
N VAL A 275 16.29 2.63 14.22
CA VAL A 275 16.89 1.44 13.57
C VAL A 275 16.64 1.39 12.06
N TYR A 276 16.20 2.49 11.48
CA TYR A 276 15.95 2.56 10.03
C TYR A 276 17.23 2.40 9.23
N THR A 277 17.19 1.52 8.24
CA THR A 277 18.24 1.35 7.22
C THR A 277 17.60 1.19 5.85
N ALA A 278 18.40 1.39 4.80
CA ALA A 278 17.92 1.19 3.43
C ALA A 278 17.49 -0.26 3.19
N GLN A 279 16.28 -0.45 2.64
CA GLN A 279 15.74 -1.77 2.36
C GLN A 279 14.68 -1.72 1.26
N ASP A 280 14.35 -2.88 0.71
CA ASP A 280 13.21 -3.06 -0.18
C ASP A 280 11.99 -3.52 0.63
N PHE A 281 10.96 -2.67 0.65
CA PHE A 281 9.67 -2.97 1.27
C PHE A 281 8.68 -3.66 0.31
N GLY A 282 9.05 -3.98 -0.92
CA GLY A 282 8.14 -4.52 -1.94
C GLY A 282 7.35 -5.74 -1.47
N SER A 283 7.96 -6.63 -0.68
CA SER A 283 7.29 -7.81 -0.16
C SER A 283 6.08 -7.50 0.75
N PHE A 284 5.99 -6.30 1.31
CA PHE A 284 4.83 -5.88 2.12
C PHE A 284 3.56 -5.70 1.28
N SER A 285 3.70 -5.54 -0.04
CA SER A 285 2.57 -5.41 -0.98
C SER A 285 1.95 -6.76 -1.38
N LEU A 286 2.45 -7.89 -0.90
CA LEU A 286 1.88 -9.21 -1.20
C LEU A 286 0.64 -9.51 -0.35
N MET A 287 -0.27 -10.35 -0.85
CA MET A 287 -1.50 -10.77 -0.13
C MET A 287 -1.17 -11.44 1.21
N ALA A 288 -0.16 -12.28 1.27
CA ALA A 288 0.29 -12.94 2.50
C ALA A 288 0.81 -11.97 3.58
N LYS A 289 1.11 -10.73 3.23
CA LYS A 289 1.55 -9.67 4.14
C LYS A 289 0.47 -8.62 4.45
N GLY A 290 -0.69 -8.78 3.85
CA GLY A 290 -1.82 -7.85 4.01
C GLY A 290 -1.70 -6.56 3.22
N GLY A 291 -0.71 -6.43 2.32
CA GLY A 291 -0.55 -5.26 1.46
C GLY A 291 -1.30 -5.35 0.14
N ALA A 292 -1.90 -6.49 -0.16
CA ALA A 292 -2.80 -6.64 -1.29
C ALA A 292 -4.01 -7.49 -0.94
N SER A 293 -5.13 -7.25 -1.62
CA SER A 293 -6.35 -8.06 -1.54
C SER A 293 -7.22 -7.87 -2.78
N LEU A 294 -8.25 -8.69 -2.94
CA LEU A 294 -9.37 -8.35 -3.79
C LEU A 294 -10.30 -7.37 -3.06
N ALA A 295 -10.84 -6.41 -3.79
CA ALA A 295 -11.94 -5.56 -3.30
C ALA A 295 -13.15 -6.43 -2.92
N PRO A 296 -13.98 -6.00 -1.95
CA PRO A 296 -15.21 -6.70 -1.62
C PRO A 296 -16.11 -6.86 -2.84
N LEU A 297 -16.77 -8.01 -2.95
CA LEU A 297 -17.70 -8.28 -4.06
C LEU A 297 -19.00 -7.46 -3.99
N HIS A 298 -19.35 -6.93 -2.83
CA HIS A 298 -20.60 -6.20 -2.61
C HIS A 298 -21.83 -6.96 -3.16
N ASP A 299 -22.65 -6.33 -4.01
CA ASP A 299 -23.81 -6.98 -4.62
C ASP A 299 -23.44 -8.11 -5.60
N TRP A 300 -22.21 -8.13 -6.11
CA TRP A 300 -21.69 -9.21 -6.94
C TRP A 300 -21.53 -10.52 -6.16
N ASP A 301 -21.47 -10.50 -4.84
CA ASP A 301 -21.46 -11.73 -4.05
C ASP A 301 -22.72 -12.61 -4.31
N LYS A 302 -23.84 -11.97 -4.64
CA LYS A 302 -25.09 -12.68 -5.01
C LYS A 302 -25.19 -12.96 -6.50
N LYS A 303 -24.48 -12.21 -7.35
CA LYS A 303 -24.58 -12.32 -8.82
C LYS A 303 -23.57 -13.32 -9.40
N LEU A 304 -22.39 -13.48 -8.77
CA LEU A 304 -21.39 -14.44 -9.22
C LEU A 304 -21.85 -15.87 -9.01
N PRO A 305 -21.67 -16.76 -10.03
CA PRO A 305 -21.89 -18.19 -9.86
C PRO A 305 -21.07 -18.78 -8.71
N ALA A 306 -21.62 -19.76 -8.00
CA ALA A 306 -20.95 -20.36 -6.85
C ALA A 306 -19.60 -20.99 -7.22
N ASP A 307 -19.51 -21.68 -8.36
CA ASP A 307 -18.28 -22.29 -8.85
C ASP A 307 -17.18 -21.26 -9.18
N VAL A 308 -17.55 -20.03 -9.57
CA VAL A 308 -16.60 -18.92 -9.77
C VAL A 308 -16.04 -18.48 -8.44
N LYS A 309 -16.91 -18.24 -7.45
CA LYS A 309 -16.50 -17.85 -6.09
C LYS A 309 -15.60 -18.90 -5.45
N ASP A 310 -16.00 -20.16 -5.50
CA ASP A 310 -15.26 -21.27 -4.92
C ASP A 310 -13.86 -21.38 -5.55
N ALA A 311 -13.74 -21.25 -6.86
CA ALA A 311 -12.47 -21.27 -7.57
C ALA A 311 -11.54 -20.13 -7.14
N VAL A 312 -12.08 -18.91 -7.00
CA VAL A 312 -11.30 -17.73 -6.58
C VAL A 312 -10.85 -17.88 -5.13
N LEU A 313 -11.75 -18.28 -4.22
CA LEU A 313 -11.42 -18.46 -2.81
C LEU A 313 -10.37 -19.55 -2.59
N ALA A 314 -10.48 -20.68 -3.31
CA ALA A 314 -9.47 -21.75 -3.26
C ALA A 314 -8.11 -21.24 -3.75
N LYS A 315 -8.07 -20.56 -4.90
CA LYS A 315 -6.84 -20.02 -5.46
C LYS A 315 -6.23 -18.92 -4.56
N GLN A 316 -7.05 -18.04 -4.01
CA GLN A 316 -6.62 -17.03 -3.05
C GLN A 316 -5.98 -17.67 -1.81
N LYS A 317 -6.59 -18.71 -1.27
CA LYS A 317 -6.03 -19.46 -0.16
C LYS A 317 -4.66 -20.04 -0.51
N ASP A 318 -4.54 -20.69 -1.65
CA ASP A 318 -3.26 -21.28 -2.12
C ASP A 318 -2.16 -20.20 -2.26
N ILE A 319 -2.51 -19.02 -2.75
CA ILE A 319 -1.58 -17.88 -2.87
C ILE A 319 -1.11 -17.43 -1.47
N VAL A 320 -2.05 -17.17 -0.55
CA VAL A 320 -1.74 -16.66 0.79
C VAL A 320 -0.93 -17.68 1.61
N GLU A 321 -1.22 -18.97 1.45
CA GLU A 321 -0.49 -20.06 2.11
C GLU A 321 0.84 -20.43 1.42
N GLY A 322 1.12 -19.85 0.24
CA GLY A 322 2.35 -20.09 -0.54
C GLY A 322 2.35 -21.42 -1.31
N ASN A 323 1.19 -22.07 -1.44
CA ASN A 323 1.00 -23.31 -2.21
C ASN A 323 0.95 -23.04 -3.72
N PHE A 324 0.58 -21.81 -4.11
CA PHE A 324 0.59 -21.33 -5.48
C PHE A 324 1.26 -19.95 -5.54
N ARG A 325 2.13 -19.78 -6.54
CA ARG A 325 2.75 -18.47 -6.84
C ARG A 325 2.28 -17.99 -8.19
N VAL A 326 1.72 -16.79 -8.21
CA VAL A 326 1.44 -16.08 -9.46
C VAL A 326 2.77 -15.74 -10.12
N ASN A 327 2.92 -16.07 -11.38
CA ASN A 327 4.12 -15.73 -12.14
C ASN A 327 4.22 -14.20 -12.28
N VAL A 328 5.39 -13.66 -12.04
CA VAL A 328 5.71 -12.25 -12.29
C VAL A 328 6.29 -12.17 -13.70
N ASP A 329 5.50 -11.66 -14.63
CA ASP A 329 5.90 -11.42 -16.01
C ASP A 329 5.87 -9.90 -16.26
N GLU A 330 7.04 -9.31 -16.37
CA GLU A 330 7.26 -7.88 -16.60
C GLU A 330 7.62 -7.58 -18.07
N SER A 331 7.42 -8.55 -18.96
CA SER A 331 7.54 -8.30 -20.40
C SER A 331 6.34 -7.54 -20.93
N THR A 332 6.53 -6.74 -21.98
CA THR A 332 5.45 -6.00 -22.67
C THR A 332 4.29 -6.92 -23.01
N PRO A 333 3.10 -6.72 -22.45
CA PRO A 333 1.89 -7.50 -22.78
C PRO A 333 1.53 -7.33 -24.25
N LYS A 334 1.15 -8.43 -24.90
CA LYS A 334 0.78 -8.41 -26.32
C LYS A 334 -0.73 -8.56 -26.47
N SER A 335 -1.32 -7.66 -27.26
CA SER A 335 -2.71 -7.85 -27.76
C SER A 335 -2.75 -9.03 -28.75
N GLU A 336 -3.74 -9.90 -28.60
CA GLU A 336 -3.95 -11.10 -29.40
C GLU A 336 -5.17 -10.98 -30.31
#